data_c56bbce9ab1a404f38e42470f3aeb625
#
_entry.id   c56bbce9ab1a404f38e42470f3aeb625
#
_cell.length_a   1.000
_cell.length_b   1.000
_cell.length_c   1.000
_cell.angle_alpha   90.00
_cell.angle_beta   90.00
_cell.angle_gamma   90.00
#
_symmetry.space_group_name_H-M   'P 1'
#
loop_
_entity.id
_entity.type
_entity.pdbx_description
1 polymer ?
#
loop_
_entity_poly.entity_id
_entity_poly.type
_entity_poly.pdbx_seq_one_letter_code
_entity_poly.pdbx_strand_id
1 'polypeptide(L)'
;MKNILISGATGFIGQRLVRALDTNIKVLARAKQLDYETVICNLESEVIPDNSLNGVDTVFHLAGFAHDIGEETKSQNIYQKINVDATISLANLAVKSHVKSFIFVSSVKAGGRPTFGLCASEKDQGDPEGIYGKTKREAELQLLKIGEQSG
;
A
#
# COMPACT_ATOMS: atom_id res chain seq x y z
N MET A 1 -15.29 0.87 -18.74
CA MET A 1 -13.91 1.20 -18.34
C MET A 1 -13.71 0.71 -16.90
N LYS A 2 -12.51 0.25 -16.56
CA LYS A 2 -12.19 -0.08 -15.16
C LYS A 2 -11.94 1.20 -14.37
N ASN A 3 -12.45 1.29 -13.15
CA ASN A 3 -12.19 2.40 -12.26
C ASN A 3 -11.10 1.98 -11.26
N ILE A 4 -10.04 2.74 -11.16
CA ILE A 4 -8.87 2.40 -10.36
C ILE A 4 -8.64 3.45 -9.29
N LEU A 5 -8.40 3.02 -8.04
CA LEU A 5 -7.87 3.90 -7.01
C LEU A 5 -6.37 3.63 -6.83
N ILE A 6 -5.57 4.70 -6.77
CA ILE A 6 -4.13 4.62 -6.54
C ILE A 6 -3.76 5.43 -5.30
N SER A 7 -3.26 4.78 -4.27
CA SER A 7 -2.60 5.46 -3.15
C SER A 7 -1.11 5.61 -3.43
N GLY A 8 -0.50 6.71 -3.02
CA GLY A 8 0.91 6.98 -3.32
C GLY A 8 1.17 7.39 -4.78
N ALA A 9 0.16 7.90 -5.47
CA ALA A 9 0.24 8.37 -6.86
C ALA A 9 1.30 9.45 -7.10
N THR A 10 1.65 10.25 -6.09
CA THR A 10 2.68 11.31 -6.14
C THR A 10 4.10 10.79 -5.95
N GLY A 11 4.27 9.52 -5.57
CA GLY A 11 5.57 8.88 -5.39
C GLY A 11 6.23 8.48 -6.71
N PHE A 12 7.48 7.99 -6.62
CA PHE A 12 8.29 7.63 -7.79
C PHE A 12 7.61 6.60 -8.72
N ILE A 13 7.05 5.53 -8.15
CA ILE A 13 6.33 4.51 -8.91
C ILE A 13 4.95 5.03 -9.34
N GLY A 14 4.24 5.67 -8.40
CA GLY A 14 2.88 6.14 -8.62
C GLY A 14 2.75 7.11 -9.79
N GLN A 15 3.63 8.09 -9.90
CA GLN A 15 3.64 9.04 -11.02
C GLN A 15 3.82 8.37 -12.40
N ARG A 16 4.53 7.27 -12.46
CA ARG A 16 4.71 6.50 -13.69
C ARG A 16 3.50 5.64 -13.98
N LEU A 17 2.94 5.03 -12.95
CA LEU A 17 1.76 4.19 -13.08
C LEU A 17 0.56 5.00 -13.57
N VAL A 18 0.26 6.16 -12.99
CA VAL A 18 -0.87 6.99 -13.41
C VAL A 18 -0.76 7.45 -14.86
N ARG A 19 0.46 7.68 -15.36
CA ARG A 19 0.70 8.08 -16.76
C ARG A 19 0.61 6.91 -17.75
N ALA A 20 0.85 5.68 -17.27
CA ALA A 20 0.83 4.48 -18.11
C ALA A 20 -0.57 3.88 -18.26
N LEU A 21 -1.50 4.24 -17.38
CA LEU A 21 -2.85 3.70 -17.38
C LEU A 21 -3.80 4.60 -18.18
N ASP A 22 -4.44 4.01 -19.19
CA ASP A 22 -5.52 4.65 -19.96
C ASP A 22 -6.88 4.20 -19.41
N THR A 23 -7.28 4.77 -18.26
CA THR A 23 -8.50 4.41 -17.56
C THR A 23 -8.95 5.51 -16.59
N ASN A 24 -10.09 5.35 -15.93
CA ASN A 24 -10.53 6.28 -14.90
C ASN A 24 -9.69 6.08 -13.61
N ILE A 25 -8.94 7.10 -13.25
CA ILE A 25 -8.08 7.06 -12.07
C ILE A 25 -8.62 8.00 -10.98
N LYS A 26 -8.81 7.45 -9.80
CA LYS A 26 -9.01 8.15 -8.54
C LYS A 26 -7.73 8.02 -7.72
N VAL A 27 -7.28 9.06 -7.07
CA VAL A 27 -6.08 9.02 -6.24
C VAL A 27 -6.44 9.26 -4.77
N LEU A 28 -5.76 8.54 -3.87
CA LEU A 28 -5.78 8.81 -2.44
C LEU A 28 -4.48 9.50 -2.07
N ALA A 29 -4.57 10.75 -1.61
CA ALA A 29 -3.42 11.61 -1.38
C ALA A 29 -3.68 12.61 -0.25
N ARG A 30 -2.60 13.15 0.34
CA ARG A 30 -2.68 14.17 1.41
C ARG A 30 -3.19 15.53 0.94
N ALA A 31 -3.10 15.80 -0.36
CA ALA A 31 -3.57 17.04 -0.98
C ALA A 31 -4.20 16.76 -2.34
N LYS A 32 -5.11 17.65 -2.76
CA LYS A 32 -5.78 17.54 -4.06
C LYS A 32 -4.79 17.47 -5.22
N GLN A 33 -5.02 16.56 -6.13
CA GLN A 33 -4.31 16.42 -7.40
C GLN A 33 -5.20 16.97 -8.52
N LEU A 34 -4.68 17.92 -9.33
CA LEU A 34 -5.51 18.65 -10.29
C LEU A 34 -6.03 17.77 -11.42
N ASP A 35 -5.25 16.77 -11.84
CA ASP A 35 -5.55 15.93 -13.00
C ASP A 35 -6.39 14.69 -12.64
N TYR A 36 -6.70 14.48 -11.37
CA TYR A 36 -7.35 13.25 -10.89
C TYR A 36 -8.45 13.52 -9.87
N GLU A 37 -9.50 12.72 -9.87
CA GLU A 37 -10.42 12.66 -8.76
C GLU A 37 -9.63 12.27 -7.50
N THR A 38 -9.67 13.12 -6.46
CA THR A 38 -8.82 12.95 -5.29
C THR A 38 -9.65 12.70 -4.04
N VAL A 39 -9.40 11.59 -3.38
CA VAL A 39 -9.74 11.36 -1.98
C VAL A 39 -8.62 11.98 -1.14
N ILE A 40 -8.93 13.05 -0.43
CA ILE A 40 -7.95 13.68 0.47
C ILE A 40 -7.96 12.92 1.79
N CYS A 41 -6.82 12.34 2.16
CA CYS A 41 -6.66 11.59 3.41
C CYS A 41 -5.17 11.49 3.77
N ASN A 42 -4.85 11.83 5.01
CA ASN A 42 -3.52 11.57 5.58
C ASN A 42 -3.53 10.21 6.29
N LEU A 43 -2.92 9.21 5.67
CA LEU A 43 -2.87 7.82 6.19
C LEU A 43 -2.18 7.68 7.55
N GLU A 44 -1.42 8.68 7.99
CA GLU A 44 -0.77 8.68 9.31
C GLU A 44 -1.76 9.01 10.44
N SER A 45 -2.75 9.86 10.18
CA SER A 45 -3.55 10.50 11.23
C SER A 45 -5.06 10.47 11.00
N GLU A 46 -5.52 10.07 9.82
CA GLU A 46 -6.92 10.14 9.43
C GLU A 46 -7.49 8.77 9.09
N VAL A 47 -8.78 8.61 9.31
CA VAL A 47 -9.55 7.46 8.86
C VAL A 47 -9.88 7.63 7.37
N ILE A 48 -9.66 6.60 6.58
CA ILE A 48 -10.03 6.60 5.16
C ILE A 48 -11.56 6.71 5.04
N PRO A 49 -12.09 7.71 4.32
CA PRO A 49 -13.54 7.87 4.20
C PRO A 49 -14.21 6.64 3.58
N ASP A 50 -15.34 6.21 4.13
CA ASP A 50 -16.06 4.99 3.71
C ASP A 50 -16.45 5.01 2.22
N ASN A 51 -16.71 6.18 1.65
CA ASN A 51 -17.08 6.35 0.24
C ASN A 51 -15.89 6.40 -0.74
N SER A 52 -14.65 6.29 -0.24
CA SER A 52 -13.43 6.41 -1.06
C SER A 52 -13.38 5.41 -2.20
N LEU A 53 -13.91 4.22 -2.00
CA LEU A 53 -13.88 3.12 -2.95
C LEU A 53 -15.22 2.89 -3.70
N ASN A 54 -16.16 3.84 -3.62
CA ASN A 54 -17.41 3.73 -4.38
C ASN A 54 -17.11 3.64 -5.88
N GLY A 55 -17.58 2.56 -6.52
CA GLY A 55 -17.41 2.32 -7.94
C GLY A 55 -15.98 1.94 -8.38
N VAL A 56 -15.07 1.68 -7.43
CA VAL A 56 -13.70 1.25 -7.73
C VAL A 56 -13.65 -0.26 -7.97
N ASP A 57 -13.04 -0.67 -9.09
CA ASP A 57 -12.82 -2.08 -9.43
C ASP A 57 -11.48 -2.60 -8.91
N THR A 58 -10.46 -1.74 -8.90
CA THR A 58 -9.08 -2.14 -8.57
C THR A 58 -8.40 -1.08 -7.70
N VAL A 59 -7.71 -1.51 -6.66
CA VAL A 59 -6.86 -0.66 -5.83
C VAL A 59 -5.39 -0.99 -6.08
N PHE A 60 -4.58 0.03 -6.37
CA PHE A 60 -3.11 -0.04 -6.30
C PHE A 60 -2.64 0.71 -5.05
N HIS A 61 -2.16 -0.04 -4.09
CA HIS A 61 -1.65 0.53 -2.85
C HIS A 61 -0.12 0.65 -2.91
N LEU A 62 0.35 1.85 -3.26
CA LEU A 62 1.76 2.22 -3.39
C LEU A 62 2.24 3.12 -2.25
N ALA A 63 1.30 3.67 -1.48
CA ALA A 63 1.65 4.51 -0.34
C ALA A 63 2.40 3.69 0.71
N GLY A 64 3.42 4.29 1.29
CA GLY A 64 4.20 3.69 2.35
C GLY A 64 5.25 4.67 2.85
N PHE A 65 5.68 4.47 4.09
CA PHE A 65 6.78 5.21 4.70
C PHE A 65 8.05 4.37 4.62
N ALA A 66 9.08 4.88 3.93
CA ALA A 66 10.29 4.11 3.60
C ALA A 66 11.59 4.76 4.06
N HIS A 67 11.58 6.06 4.37
CA HIS A 67 12.78 6.84 4.68
C HIS A 67 12.63 7.51 6.03
N ASP A 68 13.52 7.14 6.95
CA ASP A 68 13.64 7.78 8.25
C ASP A 68 14.97 8.50 8.37
N ILE A 69 14.93 9.78 8.75
CA ILE A 69 16.08 10.62 9.05
C ILE A 69 15.98 11.12 10.52
N GLY A 70 15.19 10.45 11.37
CA GLY A 70 14.84 10.93 12.71
C GLY A 70 15.05 9.92 13.85
N GLU A 71 14.59 10.30 15.04
CA GLU A 71 14.65 9.48 16.26
C GLU A 71 13.91 8.13 16.09
N GLU A 72 14.60 7.03 16.35
CA GLU A 72 14.11 5.65 16.11
C GLU A 72 12.73 5.33 16.71
N THR A 73 12.40 5.87 17.86
CA THR A 73 11.13 5.57 18.56
C THR A 73 9.91 6.26 17.96
N LYS A 74 10.06 7.48 17.44
CA LYS A 74 8.96 8.18 16.75
C LYS A 74 8.70 7.57 15.40
N SER A 75 9.75 7.13 14.73
CA SER A 75 9.66 6.52 13.41
C SER A 75 8.99 5.15 13.44
N GLN A 76 9.19 4.31 14.46
CA GLN A 76 8.53 3.00 14.56
C GLN A 76 7.00 3.12 14.52
N ASN A 77 6.45 4.10 15.23
CA ASN A 77 4.99 4.33 15.25
C ASN A 77 4.46 4.77 13.87
N ILE A 78 5.21 5.60 13.14
CA ILE A 78 4.83 6.04 11.79
C ILE A 78 4.87 4.87 10.80
N TYR A 79 5.90 4.02 10.86
CA TYR A 79 5.98 2.81 10.05
C TYR A 79 4.78 1.90 10.29
N GLN A 80 4.42 1.65 11.54
CA GLN A 80 3.26 0.82 11.87
C GLN A 80 1.97 1.44 11.32
N LYS A 81 1.71 2.71 11.60
CA LYS A 81 0.50 3.40 11.17
C LYS A 81 0.31 3.42 9.66
N ILE A 82 1.37 3.79 8.92
CA ILE A 82 1.26 3.99 7.46
C ILE A 82 1.37 2.65 6.72
N ASN A 83 2.37 1.81 7.08
CA ASN A 83 2.65 0.61 6.30
C ASN A 83 1.74 -0.57 6.67
N VAL A 84 1.22 -0.61 7.90
CA VAL A 84 0.35 -1.70 8.35
C VAL A 84 -1.08 -1.22 8.54
N ASP A 85 -1.34 -0.36 9.51
CA ASP A 85 -2.71 -0.04 9.93
C ASP A 85 -3.52 0.58 8.79
N ALA A 86 -2.96 1.56 8.07
CA ALA A 86 -3.62 2.18 6.92
C ALA A 86 -3.79 1.21 5.74
N THR A 87 -2.82 0.32 5.51
CA THR A 87 -2.91 -0.73 4.49
C THR A 87 -4.07 -1.66 4.79
N ILE A 88 -4.19 -2.13 6.03
CA ILE A 88 -5.25 -3.05 6.45
C ILE A 88 -6.61 -2.35 6.46
N SER A 89 -6.68 -1.10 6.89
CA SER A 89 -7.90 -0.29 6.81
C SER A 89 -8.39 -0.16 5.36
N LEU A 90 -7.49 0.15 4.42
CA LEU A 90 -7.84 0.26 3.00
C LEU A 90 -8.27 -1.09 2.41
N ALA A 91 -7.62 -2.19 2.78
CA ALA A 91 -7.99 -3.53 2.33
C ALA A 91 -9.37 -3.96 2.86
N ASN A 92 -9.66 -3.72 4.13
CA ASN A 92 -10.99 -4.01 4.70
C ASN A 92 -12.09 -3.16 4.04
N LEU A 93 -11.79 -1.90 3.74
CA LEU A 93 -12.70 -1.04 2.98
C LEU A 93 -12.89 -1.57 1.55
N ALA A 94 -11.84 -2.11 0.92
CA ALA A 94 -11.91 -2.72 -0.41
C ALA A 94 -12.85 -3.95 -0.42
N VAL A 95 -12.75 -4.82 0.58
CA VAL A 95 -13.68 -5.95 0.75
C VAL A 95 -15.11 -5.44 0.91
N LYS A 96 -15.35 -4.50 1.83
CA LYS A 96 -16.67 -3.89 2.08
C LYS A 96 -17.27 -3.23 0.83
N SER A 97 -16.43 -2.67 -0.02
CA SER A 97 -16.83 -1.99 -1.27
C SER A 97 -16.87 -2.91 -2.48
N HIS A 98 -16.69 -4.21 -2.32
CA HIS A 98 -16.65 -5.22 -3.39
C HIS A 98 -15.64 -4.92 -4.49
N VAL A 99 -14.46 -4.39 -4.11
CA VAL A 99 -13.32 -4.21 -5.02
C VAL A 99 -12.83 -5.58 -5.49
N LYS A 100 -12.64 -5.73 -6.79
CA LYS A 100 -12.28 -7.03 -7.42
C LYS A 100 -10.81 -7.39 -7.26
N SER A 101 -9.94 -6.38 -7.15
CA SER A 101 -8.50 -6.60 -7.09
C SER A 101 -7.83 -5.57 -6.19
N PHE A 102 -7.00 -6.05 -5.26
CA PHE A 102 -6.16 -5.21 -4.40
C PHE A 102 -4.70 -5.55 -4.66
N ILE A 103 -3.96 -4.62 -5.24
CA ILE A 103 -2.54 -4.77 -5.58
C ILE A 103 -1.72 -3.98 -4.58
N PHE A 104 -0.94 -4.69 -3.77
CA PHE A 104 -0.04 -4.10 -2.78
C PHE A 104 1.40 -4.13 -3.29
N VAL A 105 2.06 -2.98 -3.29
CA VAL A 105 3.49 -2.92 -3.61
C VAL A 105 4.30 -3.07 -2.34
N SER A 106 4.90 -4.23 -2.18
CA SER A 106 5.78 -4.55 -1.07
C SER A 106 7.25 -4.19 -1.37
N SER A 107 8.17 -4.88 -0.77
CA SER A 107 9.60 -4.63 -0.89
C SER A 107 10.40 -5.93 -0.75
N VAL A 108 11.53 -6.00 -1.45
CA VAL A 108 12.51 -7.09 -1.25
C VAL A 108 12.98 -7.18 0.20
N LYS A 109 12.96 -6.08 0.96
CA LYS A 109 13.29 -6.06 2.39
C LYS A 109 12.28 -6.84 3.25
N ALA A 110 11.08 -7.06 2.77
CA ALA A 110 10.09 -7.90 3.45
C ALA A 110 10.46 -9.38 3.40
N GLY A 111 11.06 -9.85 2.29
CA GLY A 111 11.53 -11.21 2.14
C GLY A 111 12.87 -11.51 2.83
N GLY A 112 13.57 -10.49 3.32
CA GLY A 112 14.89 -10.63 3.92
C GLY A 112 16.01 -10.78 2.90
N ARG A 113 17.24 -10.98 3.40
CA ARG A 113 18.42 -11.13 2.55
C ARG A 113 18.46 -12.53 1.95
N PRO A 114 18.69 -12.64 0.63
CA PRO A 114 18.95 -13.94 0.03
C PRO A 114 20.28 -14.53 0.53
N THR A 115 20.38 -15.84 0.54
CA THR A 115 21.66 -16.53 0.78
C THR A 115 22.67 -16.10 -0.27
N PHE A 116 23.89 -15.78 0.15
CA PHE A 116 24.96 -15.34 -0.75
C PHE A 116 25.16 -16.32 -1.92
N GLY A 117 25.18 -15.79 -3.14
CA GLY A 117 25.35 -16.59 -4.36
C GLY A 117 24.09 -17.28 -4.89
N LEU A 118 22.94 -17.14 -4.22
CA LEU A 118 21.67 -17.68 -4.67
C LEU A 118 20.70 -16.55 -5.06
N CYS A 119 19.88 -16.84 -6.08
CA CYS A 119 18.75 -15.98 -6.43
C CYS A 119 17.54 -16.38 -5.59
N ALA A 120 17.00 -15.45 -4.79
CA ALA A 120 15.83 -15.72 -4.00
C ALA A 120 14.54 -15.71 -4.84
N SER A 121 13.66 -16.65 -4.58
CA SER A 121 12.29 -16.70 -5.09
C SER A 121 11.28 -16.29 -4.02
N GLU A 122 10.00 -16.24 -4.36
CA GLU A 122 8.91 -15.95 -3.43
C GLU A 122 8.78 -16.98 -2.29
N LYS A 123 9.38 -18.15 -2.46
CA LYS A 123 9.39 -19.24 -1.46
C LYS A 123 10.54 -19.09 -0.47
N ASP A 124 11.56 -18.33 -0.81
CA ASP A 124 12.76 -18.14 0.00
C ASP A 124 12.56 -16.94 0.96
N GLN A 125 11.84 -17.19 2.05
CA GLN A 125 11.51 -16.16 3.03
C GLN A 125 12.51 -16.15 4.18
N GLY A 126 13.31 -15.09 4.24
CA GLY A 126 14.23 -14.82 5.35
C GLY A 126 13.67 -13.82 6.37
N ASP A 127 14.53 -13.37 7.28
CA ASP A 127 14.17 -12.34 8.26
C ASP A 127 14.06 -10.96 7.60
N PRO A 128 12.93 -10.24 7.78
CA PRO A 128 12.75 -8.91 7.20
C PRO A 128 13.81 -7.91 7.65
N GLU A 129 14.26 -7.06 6.73
CA GLU A 129 15.33 -6.09 7.00
C GLU A 129 14.79 -4.79 7.61
N GLY A 130 15.21 -4.52 8.86
CA GLY A 130 14.87 -3.30 9.57
C GLY A 130 13.36 -3.14 9.81
N ILE A 131 12.97 -1.99 10.38
CA ILE A 131 11.56 -1.69 10.67
C ILE A 131 10.70 -1.63 9.40
N TYR A 132 11.25 -1.09 8.31
CA TYR A 132 10.57 -1.02 7.03
C TYR A 132 10.22 -2.41 6.48
N GLY A 133 11.21 -3.32 6.40
CA GLY A 133 10.97 -4.69 5.95
C GLY A 133 9.98 -5.42 6.84
N LYS A 134 10.10 -5.28 8.16
CA LYS A 134 9.18 -5.90 9.13
C LYS A 134 7.73 -5.45 8.94
N THR A 135 7.50 -4.14 8.81
CA THR A 135 6.13 -3.61 8.62
C THR A 135 5.55 -3.95 7.24
N LYS A 136 6.37 -3.99 6.18
CA LYS A 136 5.92 -4.46 4.87
C LYS A 136 5.53 -5.94 4.90
N ARG A 137 6.34 -6.78 5.57
CA ARG A 137 6.04 -8.20 5.75
C ARG A 137 4.78 -8.45 6.56
N GLU A 138 4.60 -7.71 7.65
CA GLU A 138 3.38 -7.77 8.46
C GLU A 138 2.14 -7.44 7.62
N ALA A 139 2.20 -6.37 6.84
CA ALA A 139 1.12 -5.99 5.95
C ALA A 139 0.81 -7.10 4.92
N GLU A 140 1.83 -7.71 4.29
CA GLU A 140 1.65 -8.86 3.38
C GLU A 140 0.86 -9.99 4.03
N LEU A 141 1.29 -10.42 5.22
CA LEU A 141 0.66 -11.54 5.91
C LEU A 141 -0.80 -11.25 6.31
N GLN A 142 -1.08 -10.02 6.72
CA GLN A 142 -2.45 -9.62 7.04
C GLN A 142 -3.32 -9.51 5.79
N LEU A 143 -2.80 -8.97 4.68
CA LEU A 143 -3.51 -8.89 3.40
C LEU A 143 -3.86 -10.27 2.85
N LEU A 144 -2.95 -11.25 2.93
CA LEU A 144 -3.23 -12.63 2.51
C LEU A 144 -4.39 -13.22 3.31
N LYS A 145 -4.41 -13.03 4.65
CA LYS A 145 -5.54 -13.48 5.49
C LYS A 145 -6.86 -12.82 5.11
N ILE A 146 -6.86 -11.51 4.84
CA ILE A 146 -8.06 -10.80 4.40
C ILE A 146 -8.55 -11.37 3.05
N GLY A 147 -7.64 -11.61 2.10
CA GLY A 147 -7.98 -12.20 0.80
C GLY A 147 -8.59 -13.60 0.94
N GLU A 148 -8.00 -14.47 1.76
CA GLU A 148 -8.52 -15.82 2.02
C GLU A 148 -9.93 -15.81 2.66
N GLN A 149 -10.22 -14.83 3.50
CA GLN A 149 -11.51 -14.69 4.17
C GLN A 149 -12.61 -14.04 3.32
N SER A 150 -12.21 -13.27 2.31
CA SER A 150 -13.16 -12.52 1.47
C SER A 150 -13.55 -13.22 0.16
N GLY A 151 -12.89 -14.30 -0.19
CA GLY A 151 -13.14 -15.09 -1.41
C GLY A 151 -12.39 -14.56 -2.61
#